data_1aa378efb3bc0fae40d4d19e39ce8468
#
_entry.id   1aa378efb3bc0fae40d4d19e39ce8468
#
_cell.length_a   1.000
_cell.length_b   1.000
_cell.length_c   1.000
_cell.angle_alpha   90.00
_cell.angle_beta   90.00
_cell.angle_gamma   90.00
#
_symmetry.space_group_name_H-M   'P 1'
#
loop_
_entity.id
_entity.type
_entity.pdbx_description
1 polymer ?
#
loop_
_entity_poly.entity_id
_entity_poly.type
_entity_poly.pdbx_seq_one_letter_code
_entity_poly.pdbx_strand_id
1 'polypeptide(L)'
;EKTNNFFHEMKENKIDILIGTQMISKGFNFPKLNCIVVIDADFSGRGYDLRTTEKNIQLYHQLSGRAGRFSSKSLIIYQTLTPYNSTLNELIKNKSEQLLLNELVLRKKNKLPPFIRLIPLIRSSKDRSLSLQGAREIKIKLNEIQDLEVLGPVDSPLFKIKKNFRSRLLIRFNNGNLMQKKITKVLNRLKISSKIKLTVDVDPINFA
;
A
#
# COMPACT_ATOMS: atom_id res chain seq x y z
N GLU A 1 17.95 -0.75 -25.94
CA GLU A 1 19.14 -1.55 -26.35
C GLU A 1 19.75 -2.30 -25.15
N LYS A 2 20.15 -1.67 -24.05
CA LYS A 2 20.76 -2.35 -22.88
C LYS A 2 19.88 -3.46 -22.29
N THR A 3 18.58 -3.27 -22.24
CA THR A 3 17.63 -4.25 -21.69
C THR A 3 17.54 -5.51 -22.56
N ASN A 4 17.59 -5.37 -23.88
CA ASN A 4 17.52 -6.50 -24.81
C ASN A 4 18.79 -7.35 -24.76
N ASN A 5 19.98 -6.74 -24.64
CA ASN A 5 21.24 -7.46 -24.46
C ASN A 5 21.27 -8.27 -23.18
N PHE A 6 20.77 -7.70 -22.07
CA PHE A 6 20.64 -8.39 -20.79
C PHE A 6 19.81 -9.67 -20.89
N PHE A 7 18.67 -9.65 -21.60
CA PHE A 7 17.84 -10.84 -21.81
C PHE A 7 18.49 -11.90 -22.68
N HIS A 8 19.28 -11.49 -23.64
CA HIS A 8 20.04 -12.41 -24.48
C HIS A 8 21.10 -13.13 -23.65
N GLU A 9 21.87 -12.42 -22.85
CA GLU A 9 22.88 -12.96 -21.94
C GLU A 9 22.30 -13.93 -20.92
N MET A 10 21.10 -13.61 -20.37
CA MET A 10 20.37 -14.51 -19.47
C MET A 10 19.94 -15.81 -20.15
N LYS A 11 19.45 -15.75 -21.39
CA LYS A 11 19.09 -16.94 -22.16
C LYS A 11 20.28 -17.80 -22.53
N GLU A 12 21.43 -17.18 -22.79
CA GLU A 12 22.69 -17.86 -23.12
C GLU A 12 23.42 -18.38 -21.87
N ASN A 13 22.86 -18.22 -20.66
CA ASN A 13 23.49 -18.58 -19.38
C ASN A 13 24.85 -17.91 -19.13
N LYS A 14 24.99 -16.68 -19.55
CA LYS A 14 26.19 -15.86 -19.26
C LYS A 14 26.06 -15.13 -17.91
N ILE A 15 24.92 -15.24 -17.23
CA ILE A 15 24.65 -14.62 -15.94
C ILE A 15 24.31 -15.71 -14.92
N ASP A 16 25.13 -15.86 -13.89
CA ASP A 16 24.94 -16.83 -12.81
C ASP A 16 24.06 -16.27 -11.69
N ILE A 17 24.17 -14.97 -11.39
CA ILE A 17 23.47 -14.32 -10.30
C ILE A 17 22.82 -13.03 -10.80
N LEU A 18 21.52 -12.92 -10.60
CA LEU A 18 20.75 -11.73 -10.90
C LEU A 18 20.25 -11.06 -9.61
N ILE A 19 20.65 -9.82 -9.38
CA ILE A 19 20.20 -9.01 -8.25
C ILE A 19 19.27 -7.92 -8.75
N GLY A 20 18.12 -7.79 -8.10
CA GLY A 20 17.18 -6.74 -8.46
C GLY A 20 15.99 -6.60 -7.52
N THR A 21 15.04 -5.81 -7.92
CA THR A 21 13.81 -5.53 -7.16
C THR A 21 12.65 -6.40 -7.64
N GLN A 22 11.47 -6.23 -7.03
CA GLN A 22 10.22 -6.89 -7.45
C GLN A 22 9.92 -6.76 -8.96
N MET A 23 10.47 -5.78 -9.65
CA MET A 23 10.27 -5.63 -11.10
C MET A 23 10.79 -6.84 -11.89
N ILE A 24 11.83 -7.50 -11.41
CA ILE A 24 12.38 -8.71 -12.04
C ILE A 24 11.39 -9.89 -11.93
N SER A 25 10.58 -9.92 -10.89
CA SER A 25 9.56 -10.96 -10.73
C SER A 25 8.42 -10.83 -11.75
N LYS A 26 8.32 -9.73 -12.50
CA LYS A 26 7.24 -9.47 -13.45
C LYS A 26 7.72 -9.59 -14.89
N GLY A 27 7.04 -10.40 -15.69
CA GLY A 27 7.19 -10.39 -17.16
C GLY A 27 8.34 -11.18 -17.75
N PHE A 28 9.30 -11.67 -16.96
CA PHE A 28 10.47 -12.39 -17.48
C PHE A 28 10.40 -13.87 -17.21
N ASN A 29 10.91 -14.66 -18.14
CA ASN A 29 11.01 -16.10 -18.03
C ASN A 29 12.49 -16.50 -17.92
N PHE A 30 12.84 -17.20 -16.86
CA PHE A 30 14.18 -17.66 -16.57
C PHE A 30 14.22 -19.21 -16.52
N PRO A 31 14.45 -19.89 -17.66
CA PRO A 31 14.30 -21.35 -17.75
C PRO A 31 15.20 -22.14 -16.82
N LYS A 32 16.37 -21.60 -16.48
CA LYS A 32 17.36 -22.26 -15.62
C LYS A 32 17.40 -21.73 -14.18
N LEU A 33 16.42 -20.91 -13.79
CA LEU A 33 16.34 -20.40 -12.43
C LEU A 33 16.05 -21.54 -11.45
N ASN A 34 17.01 -21.88 -10.62
CA ASN A 34 16.92 -22.95 -9.63
C ASN A 34 16.89 -22.45 -8.18
N CYS A 35 17.27 -21.20 -7.94
CA CYS A 35 17.26 -20.60 -6.61
C CYS A 35 16.78 -19.15 -6.66
N ILE A 36 15.91 -18.79 -5.73
CA ILE A 36 15.48 -17.41 -5.48
C ILE A 36 15.78 -17.09 -4.03
N VAL A 37 16.47 -15.99 -3.77
CA VAL A 37 16.71 -15.47 -2.42
C VAL A 37 15.94 -14.16 -2.27
N VAL A 38 15.01 -14.12 -1.33
CA VAL A 38 14.28 -12.91 -0.96
C VAL A 38 14.96 -12.27 0.23
N ILE A 39 15.65 -11.17 -0.01
CA ILE A 39 16.34 -10.40 1.03
C ILE A 39 15.31 -9.51 1.71
N ASP A 40 15.30 -9.47 3.06
CA ASP A 40 14.36 -8.71 3.88
C ASP A 40 12.90 -9.11 3.59
N ALA A 41 12.58 -10.36 3.91
CA ALA A 41 11.22 -10.91 3.76
C ALA A 41 10.25 -10.46 4.87
N ASP A 42 10.68 -9.65 5.80
CA ASP A 42 9.84 -9.14 6.90
C ASP A 42 8.79 -8.13 6.43
N PHE A 43 8.78 -7.84 5.13
CA PHE A 43 7.78 -7.00 4.45
C PHE A 43 7.02 -6.12 5.41
N SER A 44 7.73 -5.27 5.96
CA SER A 44 7.15 -4.12 6.59
C SER A 44 6.44 -3.32 5.50
N GLY A 45 5.22 -3.70 5.17
CA GLY A 45 4.30 -2.71 4.70
C GLY A 45 4.36 -1.64 5.75
N ARG A 46 5.10 -0.56 5.50
CA ARG A 46 5.43 0.47 6.48
C ARG A 46 4.19 1.21 7.01
N GLY A 47 3.15 0.46 7.41
CA GLY A 47 1.91 0.97 8.00
C GLY A 47 1.05 1.87 7.12
N TYR A 48 1.42 2.10 5.86
CA TYR A 48 0.74 3.04 4.97
C TYR A 48 -0.09 2.39 3.88
N ASP A 49 -0.02 1.06 3.76
CA ASP A 49 -0.71 0.32 2.72
C ASP A 49 -1.58 -0.78 3.31
N LEU A 50 -2.89 -0.62 3.18
CA LEU A 50 -3.87 -1.61 3.63
C LEU A 50 -3.80 -2.93 2.86
N ARG A 51 -3.16 -2.94 1.69
CA ARG A 51 -3.04 -4.12 0.82
C ARG A 51 -1.68 -4.81 0.93
N THR A 52 -0.92 -4.52 1.96
CA THR A 52 0.42 -5.11 2.12
C THR A 52 0.37 -6.63 2.10
N THR A 53 -0.54 -7.24 2.88
CA THR A 53 -0.72 -8.70 2.93
C THR A 53 -1.06 -9.26 1.55
N GLU A 54 -2.03 -8.67 0.84
CA GLU A 54 -2.42 -9.08 -0.51
C GLU A 54 -1.26 -8.98 -1.52
N LYS A 55 -0.52 -7.87 -1.48
CA LYS A 55 0.65 -7.66 -2.36
C LYS A 55 1.76 -8.66 -2.08
N ASN A 56 1.98 -8.99 -0.83
CA ASN A 56 2.97 -9.99 -0.43
C ASN A 56 2.56 -11.37 -0.93
N ILE A 57 1.32 -11.77 -0.73
CA ILE A 57 0.78 -13.02 -1.27
C ILE A 57 0.99 -13.08 -2.78
N GLN A 58 0.64 -12.04 -3.52
CA GLN A 58 0.84 -11.98 -4.97
C GLN A 58 2.30 -12.11 -5.37
N LEU A 59 3.20 -11.43 -4.66
CA LEU A 59 4.63 -11.51 -4.91
C LEU A 59 5.17 -12.93 -4.70
N TYR A 60 4.80 -13.57 -3.58
CA TYR A 60 5.24 -14.94 -3.29
C TYR A 60 4.74 -15.94 -4.31
N HIS A 61 3.47 -15.85 -4.72
CA HIS A 61 2.94 -16.69 -5.81
C HIS A 61 3.67 -16.45 -7.14
N GLN A 62 4.04 -15.20 -7.44
CA GLN A 62 4.84 -14.91 -8.62
C GLN A 62 6.24 -15.53 -8.54
N LEU A 63 6.88 -15.50 -7.39
CA LEU A 63 8.21 -16.09 -7.19
C LEU A 63 8.15 -17.62 -7.24
N SER A 64 7.21 -18.24 -6.54
CA SER A 64 7.03 -19.70 -6.54
C SER A 64 6.68 -20.25 -7.93
N GLY A 65 5.81 -19.56 -8.66
CA GLY A 65 5.48 -19.90 -10.03
C GLY A 65 6.63 -19.75 -11.03
N ARG A 66 7.72 -19.08 -10.67
CA ARG A 66 8.94 -18.98 -11.49
C ARG A 66 9.96 -20.05 -11.14
N ALA A 67 10.18 -20.28 -9.86
CA ALA A 67 11.09 -21.30 -9.39
C ALA A 67 10.65 -22.74 -9.81
N GLY A 68 9.36 -23.01 -9.92
CA GLY A 68 8.83 -24.35 -10.21
C GLY A 68 8.57 -24.69 -11.68
N ARG A 69 8.73 -23.75 -12.62
CA ARG A 69 8.28 -23.97 -14.00
C ARG A 69 9.12 -24.96 -14.82
N PHE A 70 10.42 -25.05 -14.56
CA PHE A 70 11.36 -25.77 -15.42
C PHE A 70 12.21 -26.81 -14.67
N SER A 71 12.14 -26.86 -13.34
CA SER A 71 12.93 -27.81 -12.52
C SER A 71 12.09 -28.24 -11.32
N SER A 72 12.03 -29.55 -11.10
CA SER A 72 11.37 -30.15 -9.94
C SER A 72 12.06 -29.88 -8.59
N LYS A 73 13.20 -29.20 -8.59
CA LYS A 73 14.06 -28.93 -7.42
C LYS A 73 14.44 -27.45 -7.29
N SER A 74 13.47 -26.56 -7.44
CA SER A 74 13.77 -25.13 -7.24
C SER A 74 13.62 -24.73 -5.78
N LEU A 75 14.55 -23.94 -5.27
CA LEU A 75 14.62 -23.49 -3.88
C LEU A 75 14.22 -22.01 -3.79
N ILE A 76 13.40 -21.65 -2.81
CA ILE A 76 13.18 -20.25 -2.44
C ILE A 76 13.61 -20.06 -1.00
N ILE A 77 14.51 -19.13 -0.76
CA ILE A 77 15.04 -18.79 0.56
C ILE A 77 14.50 -17.42 0.96
N TYR A 78 13.94 -17.32 2.14
CA TYR A 78 13.46 -16.07 2.71
C TYR A 78 14.35 -15.66 3.87
N GLN A 79 15.08 -14.55 3.71
CA GLN A 79 15.82 -13.93 4.79
C GLN A 79 14.88 -13.09 5.63
N THR A 80 14.77 -13.35 6.92
CA THR A 80 13.86 -12.66 7.85
C THR A 80 14.48 -12.49 9.21
N LEU A 81 14.14 -11.41 9.92
CA LEU A 81 14.46 -11.20 11.34
C LEU A 81 13.40 -11.83 12.25
N THR A 82 12.24 -12.19 11.69
CA THR A 82 11.09 -12.75 12.42
C THR A 82 10.67 -14.12 11.85
N PRO A 83 11.50 -15.18 11.98
CA PRO A 83 11.25 -16.49 11.37
C PRO A 83 9.97 -17.17 11.87
N TYR A 84 9.47 -16.76 13.02
CA TYR A 84 8.21 -17.27 13.62
C TYR A 84 6.98 -16.44 13.22
N ASN A 85 7.10 -15.48 12.30
CA ASN A 85 5.98 -14.71 11.79
C ASN A 85 4.95 -15.65 11.13
N SER A 86 3.72 -15.65 11.67
CA SER A 86 2.64 -16.52 11.20
C SER A 86 2.30 -16.29 9.73
N THR A 87 2.30 -15.04 9.29
CA THR A 87 2.00 -14.65 7.90
C THR A 87 3.00 -15.26 6.93
N LEU A 88 4.30 -15.14 7.20
CA LEU A 88 5.34 -15.73 6.36
C LEU A 88 5.26 -17.26 6.35
N ASN A 89 5.06 -17.86 7.52
CA ASN A 89 4.94 -19.32 7.64
C ASN A 89 3.70 -19.89 6.91
N GLU A 90 2.57 -19.20 6.96
CA GLU A 90 1.37 -19.62 6.23
C GLU A 90 1.54 -19.47 4.70
N LEU A 91 2.25 -18.39 4.26
CA LEU A 91 2.61 -18.21 2.85
C LEU A 91 3.50 -19.34 2.33
N ILE A 92 4.55 -19.70 3.08
CA ILE A 92 5.46 -20.80 2.74
C ILE A 92 4.70 -22.14 2.65
N LYS A 93 3.68 -22.34 3.49
CA LYS A 93 2.83 -23.52 3.49
C LYS A 93 1.72 -23.49 2.43
N ASN A 94 1.71 -22.49 1.54
CA ASN A 94 0.67 -22.27 0.52
C ASN A 94 -0.76 -22.10 1.09
N LYS A 95 -0.89 -21.58 2.30
CA LYS A 95 -2.18 -21.29 2.96
C LYS A 95 -2.65 -19.85 2.73
N SER A 96 -2.47 -19.33 1.54
CA SER A 96 -2.79 -17.94 1.18
C SER A 96 -4.26 -17.59 1.36
N GLU A 97 -5.16 -18.53 1.10
CA GLU A 97 -6.59 -18.33 1.28
C GLU A 97 -6.93 -18.09 2.76
N GLN A 98 -6.39 -18.90 3.66
CA GLN A 98 -6.58 -18.73 5.10
C GLN A 98 -6.04 -17.39 5.59
N LEU A 99 -4.89 -16.94 5.06
CA LEU A 99 -4.36 -15.62 5.36
C LEU A 99 -5.31 -14.50 4.96
N LEU A 100 -5.89 -14.56 3.75
CA LEU A 100 -6.84 -13.56 3.28
C LEU A 100 -8.12 -13.56 4.12
N LEU A 101 -8.61 -14.72 4.54
CA LEU A 101 -9.77 -14.83 5.43
C LEU A 101 -9.47 -14.21 6.80
N ASN A 102 -8.33 -14.50 7.38
CA ASN A 102 -7.90 -13.91 8.66
C ASN A 102 -7.77 -12.38 8.55
N GLU A 103 -7.20 -11.89 7.45
CA GLU A 103 -7.11 -10.45 7.16
C GLU A 103 -8.50 -9.80 7.09
N LEU A 104 -9.48 -10.42 6.42
CA LEU A 104 -10.85 -9.93 6.36
C LEU A 104 -11.50 -9.83 7.74
N VAL A 105 -11.30 -10.83 8.61
CA VAL A 105 -11.80 -10.79 9.98
C VAL A 105 -11.20 -9.61 10.74
N LEU A 106 -9.88 -9.39 10.64
CA LEU A 106 -9.22 -8.26 11.26
C LEU A 106 -9.71 -6.92 10.72
N ARG A 107 -9.92 -6.79 9.41
CA ARG A 107 -10.47 -5.59 8.79
C ARG A 107 -11.89 -5.29 9.25
N LYS A 108 -12.73 -6.29 9.39
CA LYS A 108 -14.09 -6.14 9.92
C LYS A 108 -14.05 -5.62 11.35
N LYS A 109 -13.23 -6.25 12.21
CA LYS A 109 -13.06 -5.85 13.62
C LYS A 109 -12.57 -4.40 13.75
N ASN A 110 -11.63 -3.99 12.90
CA ASN A 110 -11.01 -2.66 12.95
C ASN A 110 -11.74 -1.62 12.09
N LYS A 111 -12.91 -1.93 11.55
CA LYS A 111 -13.66 -1.04 10.67
C LYS A 111 -12.78 -0.51 9.53
N LEU A 112 -12.27 -1.41 8.70
CA LEU A 112 -11.42 -1.12 7.54
C LEU A 112 -12.11 -1.62 6.25
N PRO A 113 -11.72 -1.13 5.07
CA PRO A 113 -12.21 -1.64 3.80
C PRO A 113 -12.02 -3.16 3.67
N PRO A 114 -12.98 -3.90 3.09
CA PRO A 114 -14.14 -3.42 2.33
C PRO A 114 -15.40 -3.12 3.17
N PHE A 115 -15.36 -3.24 4.48
CA PHE A 115 -16.53 -3.10 5.37
C PHE A 115 -16.97 -1.64 5.57
N ILE A 116 -16.04 -0.71 5.41
CA ILE A 116 -16.29 0.73 5.42
C ILE A 116 -15.56 1.40 4.27
N ARG A 117 -15.88 2.66 4.01
CA ARG A 117 -15.16 3.50 3.04
C ARG A 117 -14.23 4.47 3.74
N LEU A 118 -13.11 4.77 3.08
CA LEU A 118 -12.10 5.70 3.56
C LEU A 118 -11.88 6.82 2.54
N ILE A 119 -11.77 8.04 3.05
CA ILE A 119 -11.38 9.20 2.25
C ILE A 119 -10.30 9.97 3.02
N PRO A 120 -9.02 9.83 2.68
CA PRO A 120 -7.99 10.72 3.17
C PRO A 120 -8.12 12.09 2.49
N LEU A 121 -8.04 13.12 3.31
CA LEU A 121 -7.92 14.50 2.89
C LEU A 121 -6.51 14.98 3.24
N ILE A 122 -5.76 15.40 2.23
CA ILE A 122 -4.40 15.90 2.43
C ILE A 122 -4.40 17.39 2.16
N ARG A 123 -4.00 18.16 3.15
CA ARG A 123 -3.84 19.59 3.04
C ARG A 123 -2.35 19.94 2.94
N SER A 124 -1.97 20.70 1.93
CA SER A 124 -0.57 21.04 1.65
C SER A 124 -0.38 22.56 1.61
N SER A 125 0.65 23.06 2.29
CA SER A 125 1.03 24.47 2.32
C SER A 125 2.55 24.63 2.53
N LYS A 126 3.11 25.77 2.10
CA LYS A 126 4.50 26.14 2.45
C LYS A 126 4.68 26.37 3.94
N ASP A 127 3.61 26.72 4.65
CA ASP A 127 3.57 26.90 6.09
C ASP A 127 2.89 25.70 6.75
N ARG A 128 3.57 25.05 7.71
CA ARG A 128 3.07 23.90 8.44
C ARG A 128 1.86 24.25 9.30
N SER A 129 1.89 25.42 9.95
CA SER A 129 0.80 25.87 10.83
C SER A 129 -0.47 26.10 10.03
N LEU A 130 -0.39 26.72 8.85
CA LEU A 130 -1.52 26.90 7.94
C LEU A 130 -2.08 25.58 7.41
N SER A 131 -1.20 24.62 7.12
CA SER A 131 -1.63 23.27 6.71
C SER A 131 -2.47 22.61 7.81
N LEU A 132 -1.96 22.62 9.04
CA LEU A 132 -2.60 21.98 10.18
C LEU A 132 -3.90 22.70 10.62
N GLN A 133 -3.85 24.04 10.73
CA GLN A 133 -5.02 24.84 11.10
C GLN A 133 -6.16 24.61 10.14
N GLY A 134 -5.90 24.68 8.86
CA GLY A 134 -6.96 24.48 7.90
C GLY A 134 -7.46 23.02 7.82
N ALA A 135 -6.65 22.04 8.20
CA ALA A 135 -7.16 20.68 8.38
C ALA A 135 -8.13 20.61 9.59
N ARG A 136 -7.85 21.36 10.68
CA ARG A 136 -8.79 21.49 11.83
C ARG A 136 -10.13 22.11 11.43
N GLU A 137 -10.08 23.18 10.62
CA GLU A 137 -11.30 23.84 10.12
C GLU A 137 -12.18 22.87 9.29
N ILE A 138 -11.55 22.07 8.43
CA ILE A 138 -12.25 21.03 7.68
C ILE A 138 -12.87 20.00 8.61
N LYS A 139 -12.13 19.53 9.63
CA LYS A 139 -12.61 18.56 10.60
C LYS A 139 -13.87 19.07 11.33
N ILE A 140 -13.86 20.32 11.80
CA ILE A 140 -15.02 20.92 12.50
C ILE A 140 -16.25 20.85 11.61
N LYS A 141 -16.14 21.25 10.34
CA LYS A 141 -17.24 21.25 9.39
C LYS A 141 -17.73 19.84 9.03
N LEU A 142 -16.82 18.89 8.94
CA LEU A 142 -17.19 17.50 8.64
C LEU A 142 -17.83 16.80 9.84
N ASN A 143 -17.47 17.15 11.06
CA ASN A 143 -18.05 16.59 12.27
C ASN A 143 -19.54 16.99 12.46
N GLU A 144 -20.05 17.96 11.71
CA GLU A 144 -21.49 18.29 11.67
C GLU A 144 -22.31 17.21 10.92
N ILE A 145 -21.66 16.31 10.19
CA ILE A 145 -22.33 15.22 9.46
C ILE A 145 -22.47 14.01 10.38
N GLN A 146 -23.69 13.58 10.65
CA GLN A 146 -23.96 12.35 11.41
C GLN A 146 -23.41 11.11 10.67
N ASP A 147 -23.01 10.09 11.42
CA ASP A 147 -22.47 8.82 10.93
C ASP A 147 -21.15 8.96 10.14
N LEU A 148 -20.43 10.06 10.34
CA LEU A 148 -19.12 10.33 9.79
C LEU A 148 -18.09 10.39 10.91
N GLU A 149 -17.03 9.59 10.80
CA GLU A 149 -15.89 9.66 11.71
C GLU A 149 -14.72 10.36 11.00
N VAL A 150 -14.17 11.41 11.64
CA VAL A 150 -13.03 12.17 11.11
C VAL A 150 -11.84 12.06 12.04
N LEU A 151 -10.86 11.29 11.65
CA LEU A 151 -9.60 11.09 12.37
C LEU A 151 -8.56 12.13 11.98
N GLY A 152 -7.70 12.49 12.91
CA GLY A 152 -6.69 13.54 12.73
C GLY A 152 -7.19 14.91 13.19
N PRO A 153 -6.59 16.03 12.73
CA PRO A 153 -5.47 16.10 11.78
C PRO A 153 -4.13 15.65 12.38
N VAL A 154 -3.33 15.01 11.53
CA VAL A 154 -1.95 14.60 11.82
C VAL A 154 -1.04 14.96 10.64
N ASP A 155 0.27 15.00 10.85
CA ASP A 155 1.20 15.08 9.74
C ASP A 155 1.04 13.86 8.82
N SER A 156 1.10 14.06 7.50
CA SER A 156 1.09 12.94 6.56
C SER A 156 2.37 12.11 6.71
N PRO A 157 2.36 10.81 6.36
CA PRO A 157 3.57 9.97 6.37
C PRO A 157 4.73 10.58 5.58
N LEU A 158 4.43 11.16 4.43
CA LEU A 158 5.32 12.05 3.70
C LEU A 158 4.96 13.50 4.06
N PHE A 159 5.40 13.94 5.25
CA PHE A 159 4.98 15.23 5.84
C PHE A 159 5.47 16.45 5.05
N LYS A 160 6.51 16.30 4.23
CA LYS A 160 7.09 17.39 3.42
C LYS A 160 7.46 16.91 2.02
N ILE A 161 6.85 17.50 0.99
CA ILE A 161 7.16 17.24 -0.42
C ILE A 161 7.35 18.57 -1.14
N LYS A 162 8.47 18.75 -1.87
CA LYS A 162 8.76 19.96 -2.67
C LYS A 162 8.51 21.26 -1.88
N LYS A 163 9.04 21.34 -0.65
CA LYS A 163 8.90 22.48 0.27
C LYS A 163 7.48 22.72 0.83
N ASN A 164 6.50 21.85 0.54
CA ASN A 164 5.16 21.93 1.12
C ASN A 164 5.01 20.94 2.28
N PHE A 165 4.51 21.42 3.40
CA PHE A 165 4.11 20.61 4.55
C PHE A 165 2.72 20.03 4.29
N ARG A 166 2.50 18.79 4.71
CA ARG A 166 1.28 18.03 4.45
C ARG A 166 0.66 17.57 5.75
N SER A 167 -0.58 17.97 6.00
CA SER A 167 -1.41 17.48 7.10
C SER A 167 -2.53 16.62 6.54
N ARG A 168 -2.90 15.56 7.26
CA ARG A 168 -3.89 14.58 6.82
C ARG A 168 -5.04 14.47 7.80
N LEU A 169 -6.25 14.38 7.26
CA LEU A 169 -7.44 13.85 7.90
C LEU A 169 -7.79 12.52 7.24
N LEU A 170 -8.39 11.62 7.98
CA LEU A 170 -8.96 10.39 7.45
C LEU A 170 -10.44 10.34 7.80
N ILE A 171 -11.27 10.34 6.77
CA ILE A 171 -12.72 10.21 6.90
C ILE A 171 -13.07 8.72 6.80
N ARG A 172 -13.90 8.24 7.73
CA ARG A 172 -14.41 6.88 7.78
C ARG A 172 -15.93 6.92 7.84
N PHE A 173 -16.60 6.12 7.01
CA PHE A 173 -18.06 6.04 6.98
C PHE A 173 -18.54 4.71 6.40
N ASN A 174 -19.78 4.33 6.74
CA ASN A 174 -20.41 3.17 6.17
C ASN A 174 -20.71 3.37 4.68
N ASN A 175 -20.71 2.31 3.90
CA ASN A 175 -20.90 2.36 2.47
C ASN A 175 -22.24 3.04 2.10
N GLY A 176 -22.19 4.06 1.26
CA GLY A 176 -23.38 4.78 0.81
C GLY A 176 -23.04 6.00 -0.07
N ASN A 177 -23.68 6.08 -1.24
CA ASN A 177 -23.49 7.20 -2.17
C ASN A 177 -23.97 8.54 -1.59
N LEU A 178 -24.93 8.52 -0.68
CA LEU A 178 -25.47 9.72 -0.04
C LEU A 178 -24.42 10.42 0.83
N MET A 179 -23.60 9.63 1.54
CA MET A 179 -22.56 10.18 2.41
C MET A 179 -21.47 10.91 1.59
N GLN A 180 -21.04 10.35 0.46
CA GLN A 180 -20.10 11.03 -0.42
C GLN A 180 -20.63 12.39 -0.91
N LYS A 181 -21.92 12.44 -1.30
CA LYS A 181 -22.55 13.70 -1.71
C LYS A 181 -22.56 14.73 -0.58
N LYS A 182 -22.86 14.33 0.67
CA LYS A 182 -22.79 15.21 1.85
C LYS A 182 -21.36 15.75 2.07
N ILE A 183 -20.37 14.88 2.04
CA ILE A 183 -18.95 15.27 2.18
C ILE A 183 -18.54 16.25 1.07
N THR A 184 -18.84 15.93 -0.18
CA THR A 184 -18.52 16.80 -1.33
C THR A 184 -19.18 18.19 -1.18
N LYS A 185 -20.45 18.24 -0.73
CA LYS A 185 -21.17 19.50 -0.51
C LYS A 185 -20.47 20.37 0.55
N VAL A 186 -19.99 19.76 1.64
CA VAL A 186 -19.25 20.48 2.67
C VAL A 186 -17.90 20.96 2.12
N LEU A 187 -17.13 20.09 1.45
CA LEU A 187 -15.81 20.45 0.91
C LEU A 187 -15.89 21.57 -0.13
N ASN A 188 -16.91 21.56 -0.99
CA ASN A 188 -17.10 22.61 -2.01
C ASN A 188 -17.47 23.98 -1.43
N ARG A 189 -18.02 24.01 -0.21
CA ARG A 189 -18.34 25.27 0.49
C ARG A 189 -17.15 25.89 1.23
N LEU A 190 -16.05 25.16 1.34
CA LEU A 190 -14.86 25.67 2.01
C LEU A 190 -14.18 26.76 1.15
N LYS A 191 -13.99 27.91 1.75
CA LYS A 191 -13.14 28.97 1.16
C LYS A 191 -11.67 28.60 1.42
N ILE A 192 -11.04 27.92 0.47
CA ILE A 192 -9.64 27.52 0.58
C ILE A 192 -8.78 28.60 -0.06
N SER A 193 -7.82 29.16 0.71
CA SER A 193 -6.85 30.12 0.18
C SER A 193 -6.04 29.50 -0.97
N SER A 194 -5.72 30.29 -2.00
CA SER A 194 -4.87 29.88 -3.13
C SER A 194 -3.48 29.37 -2.72
N LYS A 195 -3.02 29.72 -1.54
CA LYS A 195 -1.74 29.25 -0.95
C LYS A 195 -1.80 27.82 -0.41
N ILE A 196 -2.97 27.18 -0.43
CA ILE A 196 -3.23 25.91 0.20
C ILE A 196 -3.88 24.98 -0.83
N LYS A 197 -3.30 23.79 -0.98
CA LYS A 197 -3.87 22.73 -1.83
C LYS A 197 -4.59 21.71 -0.95
N LEU A 198 -5.83 21.38 -1.30
CA LEU A 198 -6.56 20.23 -0.76
C LEU A 198 -6.56 19.11 -1.80
N THR A 199 -6.13 17.93 -1.40
CA THR A 199 -6.22 16.70 -2.19
C THR A 199 -7.20 15.76 -1.49
N VAL A 200 -8.15 15.24 -2.25
CA VAL A 200 -9.16 14.28 -1.81
C VAL A 200 -8.91 12.99 -2.56
N ASP A 201 -8.72 11.90 -1.86
CA ASP A 201 -8.56 10.58 -2.44
C ASP A 201 -9.68 9.67 -1.92
N VAL A 202 -10.43 9.05 -2.80
CA VAL A 202 -11.58 8.22 -2.43
C VAL A 202 -11.20 6.77 -2.56
N ASP A 203 -11.32 6.01 -1.47
CA ASP A 203 -10.92 4.60 -1.39
C ASP A 203 -9.46 4.38 -1.82
N PRO A 204 -8.52 4.99 -1.13
CA PRO A 204 -7.12 5.00 -1.52
C PRO A 204 -6.53 3.58 -1.55
N ILE A 205 -5.68 3.34 -2.52
CA ILE A 205 -4.92 2.09 -2.61
C ILE A 205 -3.76 2.11 -1.61
N ASN A 206 -3.22 3.29 -1.36
CA ASN A 206 -2.16 3.49 -0.38
C ASN A 206 -2.34 4.84 0.33
N PHE A 207 -1.75 4.98 1.52
CA PHE A 207 -1.91 6.14 2.40
C PHE A 207 -0.66 7.02 2.49
N ALA A 208 0.31 6.90 1.59
CA ALA A 208 1.52 7.71 1.55
C ALA A 208 1.34 9.10 0.94
#